data_b16c5acb064b2e631ba1c508ee832980
#
_entry.id   b16c5acb064b2e631ba1c508ee832980
#
_cell.length_a   1.000
_cell.length_b   1.000
_cell.length_c   1.000
_cell.angle_alpha   90.00
_cell.angle_beta   90.00
_cell.angle_gamma   90.00
#
_symmetry.space_group_name_H-M   'P 1'
#
loop_
_entity.id
_entity.type
_entity.pdbx_description
1 polymer ?
#
loop_
_entity_poly.entity_id
_entity_poly.type
_entity_poly.pdbx_seq_one_letter_code
_entity_poly.pdbx_strand_id
1 'polypeptide(L)'
;MSKAYDELQTYMDKAMAIKTAMTLFEWDNETLAPREAGELTSKVIGVLSGEYFQAVTCDEMKKLLEKCRGDKSLTTAEAANVRELLEEREQICPIPQDEYQDFARLTARATSVWARAKKDQDFEAFAPTLEKVIGFQKKFAGYRAKDGKKLYDVMLDDYEKGF
;
A
#
# COMPACT_ATOMS: atom_id res chain seq x y z
N MET A 1 8.82 1.82 -29.35
CA MET A 1 8.16 1.85 -28.02
C MET A 1 6.92 0.97 -28.12
N SER A 2 6.63 0.22 -27.10
CA SER A 2 5.45 -0.67 -27.07
C SER A 2 4.20 0.18 -26.80
N LYS A 3 3.24 0.16 -27.74
CA LYS A 3 1.97 0.88 -27.57
C LYS A 3 1.24 0.47 -26.28
N ALA A 4 1.35 -0.79 -25.87
CA ALA A 4 0.75 -1.29 -24.64
C ALA A 4 1.43 -0.69 -23.40
N TYR A 5 2.75 -0.46 -23.44
CA TYR A 5 3.47 0.18 -22.36
C TYR A 5 3.16 1.68 -22.27
N ASP A 6 3.04 2.37 -23.42
CA ASP A 6 2.64 3.79 -23.43
C ASP A 6 1.23 3.99 -22.83
N GLU A 7 0.30 3.07 -23.13
CA GLU A 7 -1.03 3.07 -22.50
C GLU A 7 -0.93 2.75 -20.98
N LEU A 8 -0.11 1.77 -20.58
CA LEU A 8 0.14 1.41 -19.18
C LEU A 8 0.69 2.59 -18.39
N GLN A 9 1.57 3.39 -19.00
CA GLN A 9 2.18 4.54 -18.36
C GLN A 9 1.15 5.56 -17.83
N THR A 10 0.04 5.75 -18.55
CA THR A 10 -1.05 6.63 -18.09
C THR A 10 -1.66 6.16 -16.76
N TYR A 11 -1.81 4.84 -16.57
CA TYR A 11 -2.29 4.28 -15.30
C TYR A 11 -1.24 4.37 -14.20
N MET A 12 0.03 4.16 -14.54
CA MET A 12 1.16 4.33 -13.62
C MET A 12 1.24 5.76 -13.11
N ASP A 13 1.12 6.74 -14.00
CA ASP A 13 1.17 8.16 -13.66
C ASP A 13 0.04 8.53 -12.69
N LYS A 14 -1.17 8.03 -12.92
CA LYS A 14 -2.30 8.21 -12.00
C LYS A 14 -2.01 7.60 -10.62
N ALA A 15 -1.58 6.34 -10.58
CA ALA A 15 -1.26 5.66 -9.33
C ALA A 15 -0.12 6.38 -8.59
N MET A 16 0.92 6.81 -9.29
CA MET A 16 2.05 7.55 -8.74
C MET A 16 1.62 8.91 -8.18
N ALA A 17 0.76 9.64 -8.87
CA ALA A 17 0.24 10.92 -8.38
C ALA A 17 -0.52 10.75 -7.06
N ILE A 18 -1.37 9.72 -6.95
CA ILE A 18 -2.10 9.41 -5.71
C ILE A 18 -1.12 9.02 -4.59
N LYS A 19 -0.16 8.14 -4.87
CA LYS A 19 0.85 7.69 -3.90
C LYS A 19 1.70 8.87 -3.41
N THR A 20 2.10 9.77 -4.31
CA THR A 20 2.84 10.99 -3.95
C THR A 20 2.01 11.89 -3.03
N ALA A 21 0.72 12.08 -3.32
CA ALA A 21 -0.15 12.85 -2.44
C ALA A 21 -0.26 12.22 -1.04
N MET A 22 -0.43 10.90 -0.94
CA MET A 22 -0.45 10.19 0.34
C MET A 22 0.85 10.39 1.11
N THR A 23 2.00 10.22 0.47
CA THR A 23 3.31 10.43 1.08
C THR A 23 3.49 11.87 1.61
N LEU A 24 3.00 12.87 0.88
CA LEU A 24 3.05 14.27 1.34
C LEU A 24 2.15 14.50 2.57
N PHE A 25 0.96 13.90 2.62
CA PHE A 25 0.10 13.96 3.79
C PHE A 25 0.69 13.24 5.00
N GLU A 26 1.33 12.09 4.79
CA GLU A 26 2.03 11.35 5.85
C GLU A 26 3.20 12.17 6.39
N TRP A 27 4.01 12.73 5.50
CA TRP A 27 5.14 13.59 5.88
C TRP A 27 4.68 14.83 6.66
N ASP A 28 3.63 15.52 6.19
CA ASP A 28 3.07 16.67 6.89
C ASP A 28 2.55 16.30 8.28
N ASN A 29 1.84 15.18 8.39
CA ASN A 29 1.30 14.67 9.65
C ASN A 29 2.39 14.35 10.69
N GLU A 30 3.57 13.93 10.23
CA GLU A 30 4.71 13.61 11.11
C GLU A 30 5.58 14.83 11.46
N THR A 31 5.47 15.94 10.71
CA THR A 31 6.40 17.07 10.80
C THR A 31 5.75 18.40 11.15
N LEU A 32 4.86 18.91 10.30
CA LEU A 32 4.36 20.29 10.36
C LEU A 32 2.90 20.40 10.80
N ALA A 33 2.08 19.38 10.56
CA ALA A 33 0.66 19.43 10.85
C ALA A 33 0.38 19.64 12.36
N PRO A 34 -0.60 20.50 12.71
CA PRO A 34 -1.06 20.60 14.07
C PRO A 34 -1.65 19.25 14.52
N ARG A 35 -1.49 18.94 15.81
CA ARG A 35 -1.91 17.65 16.39
C ARG A 35 -3.40 17.33 16.16
N GLU A 36 -4.22 18.36 16.09
CA GLU A 36 -5.65 18.28 15.85
C GLU A 36 -6.00 17.85 14.42
N ALA A 37 -5.07 18.02 13.47
CA ALA A 37 -5.26 17.65 12.07
C ALA A 37 -5.23 16.13 11.83
N GLY A 38 -4.68 15.33 12.74
CA GLY A 38 -4.45 13.90 12.54
C GLY A 38 -5.70 13.09 12.18
N GLU A 39 -6.87 13.46 12.71
CA GLU A 39 -8.12 12.78 12.34
C GLU A 39 -8.54 13.11 10.89
N LEU A 40 -8.43 14.37 10.47
CA LEU A 40 -8.73 14.77 9.09
C LEU A 40 -7.74 14.12 8.12
N THR A 41 -6.45 14.17 8.43
CA THR A 41 -5.39 13.54 7.61
C THR A 41 -5.64 12.04 7.43
N SER A 42 -6.01 11.33 8.49
CA SER A 42 -6.31 9.89 8.39
C SER A 42 -7.51 9.60 7.48
N LYS A 43 -8.54 10.44 7.48
CA LYS A 43 -9.69 10.34 6.56
C LYS A 43 -9.26 10.57 5.11
N VAL A 44 -8.45 11.59 4.85
CA VAL A 44 -7.92 11.90 3.50
C VAL A 44 -7.07 10.72 2.99
N ILE A 45 -6.14 10.22 3.78
CA ILE A 45 -5.32 9.05 3.43
C ILE A 45 -6.21 7.84 3.13
N GLY A 46 -7.26 7.59 3.93
CA GLY A 46 -8.20 6.51 3.66
C GLY A 46 -8.94 6.63 2.32
N VAL A 47 -9.33 7.84 1.90
CA VAL A 47 -9.94 8.06 0.58
C VAL A 47 -8.91 7.84 -0.52
N LEU A 48 -7.73 8.46 -0.42
CA LEU A 48 -6.67 8.33 -1.42
C LEU A 48 -6.18 6.88 -1.56
N SER A 49 -6.10 6.12 -0.47
CA SER A 49 -5.75 4.70 -0.52
C SER A 49 -6.78 3.86 -1.29
N GLY A 50 -8.07 4.22 -1.21
CA GLY A 50 -9.12 3.59 -2.02
C GLY A 50 -8.98 3.89 -3.51
N GLU A 51 -8.69 5.14 -3.87
CA GLU A 51 -8.41 5.53 -5.25
C GLU A 51 -7.14 4.83 -5.79
N TYR A 52 -6.09 4.74 -4.96
CA TYR A 52 -4.89 3.99 -5.29
C TYR A 52 -5.19 2.50 -5.53
N PHE A 53 -5.93 1.88 -4.61
CA PHE A 53 -6.36 0.50 -4.75
C PHE A 53 -7.06 0.26 -6.08
N GLN A 54 -8.04 1.10 -6.44
CA GLN A 54 -8.75 0.98 -7.72
C GLN A 54 -7.83 1.19 -8.92
N ALA A 55 -6.93 2.18 -8.86
CA ALA A 55 -5.99 2.44 -9.94
C ALA A 55 -5.09 1.23 -10.21
N VAL A 56 -4.59 0.57 -9.15
CA VAL A 56 -3.69 -0.58 -9.26
C VAL A 56 -4.43 -1.88 -9.60
N THR A 57 -5.67 -2.07 -9.09
CA THR A 57 -6.38 -3.35 -9.22
C THR A 57 -7.35 -3.44 -10.40
N CYS A 58 -7.63 -2.34 -11.12
CA CYS A 58 -8.58 -2.33 -12.23
C CYS A 58 -8.20 -3.34 -13.34
N ASP A 59 -9.22 -3.79 -14.07
CA ASP A 59 -9.08 -4.79 -15.14
C ASP A 59 -8.28 -4.27 -16.32
N GLU A 60 -8.36 -2.96 -16.61
CA GLU A 60 -7.63 -2.32 -17.69
C GLU A 60 -6.12 -2.41 -17.45
N MET A 61 -5.68 -2.07 -16.23
CA MET A 61 -4.28 -2.18 -15.84
C MET A 61 -3.81 -3.63 -15.90
N LYS A 62 -4.62 -4.58 -15.44
CA LYS A 62 -4.33 -6.01 -15.56
C LYS A 62 -4.08 -6.42 -17.00
N LYS A 63 -4.99 -6.08 -17.91
CA LYS A 63 -4.88 -6.40 -19.35
C LYS A 63 -3.62 -5.82 -19.99
N LEU A 64 -3.26 -4.58 -19.62
CA LEU A 64 -2.06 -3.92 -20.14
C LEU A 64 -0.77 -4.58 -19.61
N LEU A 65 -0.73 -4.91 -18.33
CA LEU A 65 0.38 -5.64 -17.72
C LEU A 65 0.58 -7.02 -18.34
N GLU A 66 -0.51 -7.75 -18.60
CA GLU A 66 -0.45 -9.05 -19.29
C GLU A 66 0.09 -8.93 -20.72
N LYS A 67 -0.30 -7.88 -21.46
CA LYS A 67 0.25 -7.60 -22.80
C LYS A 67 1.74 -7.23 -22.76
N CYS A 68 2.16 -6.48 -21.73
CA CYS A 68 3.56 -6.09 -21.58
C CYS A 68 4.43 -7.25 -21.05
N ARG A 69 3.82 -8.25 -20.41
CA ARG A 69 4.55 -9.41 -19.86
C ARG A 69 5.19 -10.21 -20.98
N GLY A 70 6.52 -10.20 -21.01
CA GLY A 70 7.29 -10.91 -22.04
C GLY A 70 7.42 -10.18 -23.38
N ASP A 71 6.98 -8.92 -23.49
CA ASP A 71 7.22 -8.08 -24.66
C ASP A 71 8.71 -7.75 -24.77
N LYS A 72 9.35 -8.34 -25.79
CA LYS A 72 10.79 -8.19 -26.03
C LYS A 72 11.19 -6.81 -26.57
N SER A 73 10.22 -5.95 -26.92
CA SER A 73 10.48 -4.59 -27.35
C SER A 73 10.69 -3.61 -26.19
N LEU A 74 10.39 -4.03 -24.96
CA LEU A 74 10.60 -3.23 -23.77
C LEU A 74 12.07 -3.12 -23.42
N THR A 75 12.48 -1.95 -22.98
CA THR A 75 13.79 -1.75 -22.35
C THR A 75 13.86 -2.51 -21.01
N THR A 76 15.08 -2.70 -20.50
CA THR A 76 15.30 -3.35 -19.20
C THR A 76 14.55 -2.64 -18.06
N ALA A 77 14.49 -1.30 -18.08
CA ALA A 77 13.78 -0.51 -17.09
C ALA A 77 12.25 -0.69 -17.21
N GLU A 78 11.70 -0.66 -18.42
CA GLU A 78 10.27 -0.88 -18.65
C GLU A 78 9.84 -2.29 -18.23
N ALA A 79 10.64 -3.30 -18.58
CA ALA A 79 10.39 -4.67 -18.14
C ALA A 79 10.46 -4.85 -16.60
N ALA A 80 11.36 -4.11 -15.94
CA ALA A 80 11.43 -4.08 -14.48
C ALA A 80 10.17 -3.43 -13.88
N ASN A 81 9.71 -2.30 -14.41
CA ASN A 81 8.48 -1.65 -13.98
C ASN A 81 7.26 -2.57 -14.10
N VAL A 82 7.14 -3.28 -15.23
CA VAL A 82 6.04 -4.25 -15.43
C VAL A 82 6.08 -5.36 -14.38
N ARG A 83 7.26 -5.89 -14.06
CA ARG A 83 7.43 -6.93 -13.04
C ARG A 83 7.04 -6.42 -11.66
N GLU A 84 7.54 -5.26 -11.25
CA GLU A 84 7.23 -4.66 -9.95
C GLU A 84 5.72 -4.41 -9.78
N LEU A 85 5.05 -3.91 -10.84
CA LEU A 85 3.61 -3.69 -10.81
C LEU A 85 2.80 -4.98 -10.73
N LEU A 86 3.24 -6.05 -11.39
CA LEU A 86 2.61 -7.37 -11.27
C LEU A 86 2.73 -7.90 -9.84
N GLU A 87 3.90 -7.78 -9.23
CA GLU A 87 4.13 -8.17 -7.85
C GLU A 87 3.28 -7.35 -6.86
N GLU A 88 3.24 -6.02 -7.04
CA GLU A 88 2.40 -5.14 -6.22
C GLU A 88 0.91 -5.53 -6.32
N ARG A 89 0.43 -5.82 -7.53
CA ARG A 89 -0.94 -6.32 -7.72
C ARG A 89 -1.17 -7.65 -7.02
N GLU A 90 -0.24 -8.58 -7.07
CA GLU A 90 -0.36 -9.87 -6.35
C GLU A 90 -0.49 -9.69 -4.84
N GLN A 91 0.13 -8.64 -4.29
CA GLN A 91 0.03 -8.31 -2.86
C GLN A 91 -1.30 -7.63 -2.51
N ILE A 92 -1.81 -6.74 -3.38
CA ILE A 92 -2.95 -5.88 -3.08
C ILE A 92 -4.29 -6.53 -3.48
N CYS A 93 -4.36 -7.18 -4.66
CA CYS A 93 -5.62 -7.71 -5.19
C CYS A 93 -6.36 -8.71 -4.29
N PRO A 94 -5.69 -9.54 -3.46
CA PRO A 94 -6.41 -10.44 -2.56
C PRO A 94 -7.12 -9.73 -1.39
N ILE A 95 -6.78 -8.48 -1.12
CA ILE A 95 -7.29 -7.72 0.03
C ILE A 95 -8.61 -7.04 -0.39
N PRO A 96 -9.70 -7.13 0.41
CA PRO A 96 -10.90 -6.33 0.20
C PRO A 96 -10.60 -4.82 0.26
N GLN A 97 -11.17 -4.06 -0.67
CA GLN A 97 -10.88 -2.61 -0.78
C GLN A 97 -11.21 -1.82 0.49
N ASP A 98 -12.32 -2.13 1.13
CA ASP A 98 -12.73 -1.50 2.38
C ASP A 98 -11.73 -1.74 3.52
N GLU A 99 -11.23 -2.97 3.64
CA GLU A 99 -10.20 -3.31 4.62
C GLU A 99 -8.85 -2.64 4.32
N TYR A 100 -8.49 -2.54 3.04
CA TYR A 100 -7.29 -1.80 2.61
C TYR A 100 -7.37 -0.33 3.02
N GLN A 101 -8.53 0.32 2.81
CA GLN A 101 -8.77 1.70 3.23
C GLN A 101 -8.79 1.86 4.76
N ASP A 102 -9.44 0.93 5.46
CA ASP A 102 -9.51 0.98 6.93
C ASP A 102 -8.13 0.80 7.56
N PHE A 103 -7.29 -0.06 6.99
CA PHE A 103 -5.91 -0.21 7.43
C PHE A 103 -5.09 1.06 7.19
N ALA A 104 -5.23 1.72 6.03
CA ALA A 104 -4.54 2.97 5.75
C ALA A 104 -4.96 4.10 6.72
N ARG A 105 -6.26 4.20 7.05
CA ARG A 105 -6.74 5.12 8.09
C ARG A 105 -6.17 4.80 9.47
N LEU A 106 -6.16 3.51 9.81
CA LEU A 106 -5.65 3.04 11.10
C LEU A 106 -4.18 3.36 11.27
N THR A 107 -3.34 3.08 10.27
CA THR A 107 -1.90 3.32 10.34
C THR A 107 -1.57 4.81 10.40
N ALA A 108 -2.22 5.64 9.59
CA ALA A 108 -2.07 7.10 9.66
C ALA A 108 -2.41 7.66 11.04
N ARG A 109 -3.48 7.15 11.67
CA ARG A 109 -3.85 7.53 13.03
C ARG A 109 -2.89 6.96 14.09
N ALA A 110 -2.41 5.74 13.88
CA ALA A 110 -1.52 5.04 14.81
C ALA A 110 -0.21 5.80 15.04
N THR A 111 0.32 6.46 14.02
CA THR A 111 1.53 7.31 14.12
C THR A 111 1.36 8.39 15.17
N SER A 112 0.25 9.13 15.15
CA SER A 112 -0.04 10.18 16.11
C SER A 112 -0.28 9.65 17.54
N VAL A 113 -0.97 8.51 17.68
CA VAL A 113 -1.20 7.86 18.96
C VAL A 113 0.11 7.37 19.55
N TRP A 114 0.94 6.71 18.73
CA TRP A 114 2.26 6.23 19.14
C TRP A 114 3.18 7.37 19.58
N ALA A 115 3.26 8.47 18.83
CA ALA A 115 4.11 9.61 19.15
C ALA A 115 3.75 10.20 20.53
N ARG A 116 2.45 10.27 20.86
CA ARG A 116 1.98 10.73 22.18
C ARG A 116 2.34 9.74 23.27
N ALA A 117 1.97 8.48 23.10
CA ALA A 117 2.23 7.41 24.07
C ALA A 117 3.72 7.26 24.38
N LYS A 118 4.58 7.35 23.33
CA LYS A 118 6.04 7.34 23.49
C LYS A 118 6.54 8.53 24.32
N LYS A 119 6.03 9.74 24.06
CA LYS A 119 6.41 10.94 24.80
C LYS A 119 6.02 10.83 26.29
N ASP A 120 4.82 10.31 26.54
CA ASP A 120 4.25 10.20 27.88
C ASP A 120 4.70 8.91 28.60
N GLN A 121 5.48 8.04 27.92
CA GLN A 121 5.90 6.70 28.39
C GLN A 121 4.71 5.80 28.77
N ASP A 122 3.59 5.97 28.06
CA ASP A 122 2.32 5.28 28.32
C ASP A 122 2.05 4.24 27.21
N PHE A 123 2.57 3.04 27.39
CA PHE A 123 2.34 1.94 26.45
C PHE A 123 0.87 1.51 26.42
N GLU A 124 0.17 1.56 27.57
CA GLU A 124 -1.23 1.12 27.68
C GLU A 124 -2.16 1.96 26.79
N ALA A 125 -1.84 3.25 26.59
CA ALA A 125 -2.57 4.11 25.68
C ALA A 125 -2.37 3.71 24.19
N PHE A 126 -1.24 3.09 23.85
CA PHE A 126 -0.95 2.63 22.48
C PHE A 126 -1.37 1.19 22.20
N ALA A 127 -1.32 0.32 23.19
CA ALA A 127 -1.54 -1.12 23.06
C ALA A 127 -2.81 -1.49 22.26
N PRO A 128 -4.01 -0.88 22.47
CA PRO A 128 -5.21 -1.20 21.70
C PRO A 128 -5.09 -0.84 20.21
N THR A 129 -4.30 0.18 19.90
CA THR A 129 -4.04 0.58 18.49
C THR A 129 -3.08 -0.42 17.84
N LEU A 130 -2.03 -0.80 18.53
CA LEU A 130 -1.06 -1.80 18.09
C LEU A 130 -1.72 -3.15 17.81
N GLU A 131 -2.61 -3.61 18.70
CA GLU A 131 -3.36 -4.86 18.51
C GLU A 131 -4.18 -4.84 17.20
N LYS A 132 -4.84 -3.73 16.90
CA LYS A 132 -5.58 -3.57 15.64
C LYS A 132 -4.65 -3.63 14.43
N VAL A 133 -3.50 -2.95 14.47
CA VAL A 133 -2.51 -2.96 13.38
C VAL A 133 -2.01 -4.40 13.16
N ILE A 134 -1.64 -5.12 14.22
CA ILE A 134 -1.20 -6.51 14.15
C ILE A 134 -2.33 -7.41 13.60
N GLY A 135 -3.57 -7.16 14.01
CA GLY A 135 -4.75 -7.89 13.53
C GLY A 135 -4.93 -7.77 12.02
N PHE A 136 -4.85 -6.56 11.47
CA PHE A 136 -4.90 -6.33 10.01
C PHE A 136 -3.73 -6.98 9.29
N GLN A 137 -2.51 -6.85 9.80
CA GLN A 137 -1.32 -7.46 9.19
C GLN A 137 -1.45 -8.99 9.09
N LYS A 138 -1.89 -9.65 10.18
CA LYS A 138 -2.16 -11.09 10.16
C LYS A 138 -3.25 -11.46 9.15
N LYS A 139 -4.31 -10.66 9.06
CA LYS A 139 -5.42 -10.87 8.13
C LYS A 139 -4.95 -10.75 6.68
N PHE A 140 -4.18 -9.71 6.36
CA PHE A 140 -3.64 -9.48 5.02
C PHE A 140 -2.62 -10.56 4.62
N ALA A 141 -1.75 -10.98 5.53
CA ALA A 141 -0.89 -12.13 5.31
C ALA A 141 -1.72 -13.39 5.02
N GLY A 142 -2.85 -13.58 5.71
CA GLY A 142 -3.77 -14.69 5.49
C GLY A 142 -4.39 -14.70 4.08
N TYR A 143 -4.76 -13.53 3.54
CA TYR A 143 -5.28 -13.43 2.16
C TYR A 143 -4.23 -13.76 1.10
N ARG A 144 -2.95 -13.53 1.40
CA ARG A 144 -1.82 -13.77 0.49
C ARG A 144 -1.15 -15.14 0.68
N ALA A 145 -1.40 -15.79 1.81
CA ALA A 145 -0.80 -17.08 2.11
C ALA A 145 -1.27 -18.15 1.12
N LYS A 146 -0.33 -18.80 0.45
CA LYS A 146 -0.54 -19.91 -0.47
C LYS A 146 0.16 -21.16 0.08
N ASP A 147 -0.37 -22.34 -0.25
CA ASP A 147 0.29 -23.65 -0.04
C ASP A 147 0.79 -23.91 1.40
N GLY A 148 0.07 -23.39 2.41
CA GLY A 148 0.41 -23.61 3.82
C GLY A 148 1.61 -22.78 4.33
N LYS A 149 2.05 -21.77 3.58
CA LYS A 149 3.09 -20.81 4.02
C LYS A 149 2.66 -20.15 5.32
N LYS A 150 3.56 -20.05 6.30
CA LYS A 150 3.27 -19.39 7.58
C LYS A 150 3.04 -17.89 7.37
N LEU A 151 2.13 -17.29 8.12
CA LEU A 151 1.82 -15.85 8.00
C LEU A 151 3.06 -14.97 8.20
N TYR A 152 3.95 -15.36 9.12
CA TYR A 152 5.20 -14.65 9.35
C TYR A 152 6.09 -14.64 8.10
N ASP A 153 6.22 -15.77 7.42
CA ASP A 153 7.05 -15.88 6.20
C ASP A 153 6.45 -15.05 5.04
N VAL A 154 5.11 -14.95 4.96
CA VAL A 154 4.44 -14.07 4.00
C VAL A 154 4.76 -12.60 4.25
N MET A 155 4.80 -12.20 5.53
CA MET A 155 5.14 -10.83 5.92
C MET A 155 6.63 -10.54 5.73
N LEU A 156 7.49 -11.53 5.96
CA LEU A 156 8.93 -11.40 5.77
C LEU A 156 9.29 -11.15 4.31
N ASP A 157 8.58 -11.79 3.37
CA ASP A 157 8.73 -11.56 1.92
C ASP A 157 8.49 -10.09 1.51
N ASP A 158 7.73 -9.30 2.29
CA ASP A 158 7.50 -7.88 2.02
C ASP A 158 8.77 -7.03 2.27
N TYR A 159 9.70 -7.52 3.08
CA TYR A 159 10.96 -6.85 3.44
C TYR A 159 12.17 -7.46 2.74
N GLU A 160 12.23 -8.80 2.69
CA GLU A 160 13.33 -9.55 2.06
C GLU A 160 12.76 -10.67 1.19
N LYS A 161 12.65 -10.42 -0.11
CA LYS A 161 12.09 -11.38 -1.06
C LYS A 161 12.91 -12.66 -1.15
N GLY A 162 12.23 -13.80 -0.94
CA GLY A 162 12.85 -15.12 -1.12
C GLY A 162 13.66 -15.61 0.08
N PHE A 163 13.43 -15.02 1.25
CA PHE A 163 14.04 -15.46 2.50
C PHE A 163 13.44 -16.77 3.02
#